data_071309b64713784bec310586aba7fb3e
#
_entry.id   071309b64713784bec310586aba7fb3e
#
_cell.length_a   1.000
_cell.length_b   1.000
_cell.length_c   1.000
_cell.angle_alpha   90.00
_cell.angle_beta   90.00
_cell.angle_gamma   90.00
#
_symmetry.space_group_name_H-M   'P 1'
#
loop_
_entity.id
_entity.type
_entity.pdbx_description
1 polymer ?
#
loop_
_entity_poly.entity_id
_entity_poly.type
_entity_poly.pdbx_seq_one_letter_code
_entity_poly.pdbx_strand_id
1 'polypeptide(L)'
;MQLKVGELARRCGLTVRTLHHYHDIGLLRPSARSDAGYRLYSRDDVARLQQIQALRSLGVSLADIGAILDRQALSVSTVIEQQLTQLDQQIARQVRLREKLVQLHRQCVTGQEPALADWLETLELMSVYEKYFSEDELCQLPFYNRNAASDTRWIELAEEAARLLHDEVSPQDGQAQDLARRWMRQLEQDTAADPALLAKLDAMHLGEPVLQRQTGITREVSEYVLHAFAESKLAVYARYLDANELAFMREHYLASMREWPRLVAALRKARRKGLPPDDEKVKVLAHRWLALFRAYAGNDPQTQQKIRQANQQEPSLMEGTWVDEGLLHYLGQAVNAL
;
A
#
# COMPACT_ATOMS: atom_id res chain seq x y z
N MET A 1 27.65 -45.71 5.38
CA MET A 1 26.83 -46.15 4.23
C MET A 1 26.76 -44.99 3.27
N GLN A 2 27.18 -45.14 2.05
CA GLN A 2 27.15 -44.10 1.01
C GLN A 2 26.26 -44.57 -0.15
N LEU A 3 25.38 -43.70 -0.63
CA LEU A 3 24.46 -43.99 -1.72
C LEU A 3 24.92 -43.29 -3.01
N LYS A 4 24.86 -44.02 -4.15
CA LYS A 4 25.05 -43.41 -5.47
C LYS A 4 23.84 -42.51 -5.82
N VAL A 5 24.05 -41.47 -6.65
CA VAL A 5 23.03 -40.50 -7.03
C VAL A 5 21.73 -41.14 -7.53
N GLY A 6 21.81 -42.18 -8.36
CA GLY A 6 20.62 -42.88 -8.87
C GLY A 6 19.85 -43.68 -7.80
N GLU A 7 20.57 -44.22 -6.82
CA GLU A 7 19.96 -44.93 -5.69
C GLU A 7 19.27 -43.95 -4.73
N LEU A 8 19.94 -42.84 -4.41
CA LEU A 8 19.35 -41.75 -3.60
C LEU A 8 18.10 -41.19 -4.26
N ALA A 9 18.15 -40.87 -5.55
CA ALA A 9 17.00 -40.35 -6.33
C ALA A 9 15.81 -41.29 -6.22
N ARG A 10 16.00 -42.59 -6.43
CA ARG A 10 14.92 -43.58 -6.37
C ARG A 10 14.32 -43.71 -4.97
N ARG A 11 15.14 -43.71 -3.90
CA ARG A 11 14.69 -43.83 -2.50
C ARG A 11 13.91 -42.61 -2.03
N CYS A 12 14.25 -41.40 -2.55
CA CYS A 12 13.63 -40.14 -2.14
C CYS A 12 12.53 -39.65 -3.12
N GLY A 13 12.17 -40.43 -4.14
CA GLY A 13 11.14 -40.08 -5.11
C GLY A 13 11.51 -38.88 -6.00
N LEU A 14 12.83 -38.66 -6.21
CA LEU A 14 13.36 -37.55 -7.00
C LEU A 14 13.99 -38.06 -8.31
N THR A 15 14.18 -37.14 -9.25
CA THR A 15 14.99 -37.42 -10.44
C THR A 15 16.48 -37.17 -10.17
N VAL A 16 17.33 -37.85 -10.91
CA VAL A 16 18.77 -37.58 -10.87
C VAL A 16 19.09 -36.15 -11.27
N ARG A 17 18.29 -35.60 -12.21
CA ARG A 17 18.38 -34.19 -12.66
C ARG A 17 18.12 -33.22 -11.51
N THR A 18 17.14 -33.51 -10.67
CA THR A 18 16.84 -32.68 -9.47
C THR A 18 18.03 -32.67 -8.50
N LEU A 19 18.66 -33.82 -8.23
CA LEU A 19 19.83 -33.89 -7.36
C LEU A 19 21.03 -33.17 -7.95
N HIS A 20 21.19 -33.22 -9.28
CA HIS A 20 22.23 -32.44 -9.96
C HIS A 20 21.97 -30.93 -9.80
N HIS A 21 20.74 -30.50 -10.02
CA HIS A 21 20.36 -29.11 -9.84
C HIS A 21 20.62 -28.63 -8.40
N TYR A 22 20.27 -29.44 -7.37
CA TYR A 22 20.55 -29.11 -5.98
C TYR A 22 22.04 -28.98 -5.70
N HIS A 23 22.87 -29.80 -6.35
CA HIS A 23 24.31 -29.67 -6.29
C HIS A 23 24.81 -28.39 -6.96
N ASP A 24 24.31 -28.07 -8.15
CA ASP A 24 24.75 -26.91 -8.94
C ASP A 24 24.43 -25.57 -8.26
N ILE A 25 23.30 -25.49 -7.56
CA ILE A 25 22.92 -24.31 -6.74
C ILE A 25 23.51 -24.36 -5.31
N GLY A 26 24.33 -25.38 -4.99
CA GLY A 26 24.98 -25.50 -3.68
C GLY A 26 24.10 -25.99 -2.54
N LEU A 27 22.82 -26.31 -2.80
CA LEU A 27 21.84 -26.69 -1.78
C LEU A 27 22.10 -28.06 -1.17
N LEU A 28 22.57 -29.04 -1.98
CA LEU A 28 22.96 -30.38 -1.55
C LEU A 28 24.24 -30.82 -2.26
N ARG A 29 25.34 -30.87 -1.55
CA ARG A 29 26.66 -31.32 -2.08
C ARG A 29 26.91 -32.76 -1.72
N PRO A 30 27.41 -33.62 -2.66
CA PRO A 30 27.81 -34.97 -2.32
C PRO A 30 29.04 -34.95 -1.44
N SER A 31 29.06 -35.78 -0.40
CA SER A 31 30.20 -35.88 0.54
C SER A 31 31.45 -36.50 -0.09
N ALA A 32 31.30 -37.32 -1.15
CA ALA A 32 32.42 -37.99 -1.83
C ALA A 32 32.11 -38.27 -3.29
N ARG A 33 33.16 -38.72 -4.02
CA ARG A 33 33.04 -39.33 -5.34
C ARG A 33 33.70 -40.71 -5.31
N SER A 34 33.13 -41.68 -6.05
CA SER A 34 33.76 -42.98 -6.22
C SER A 34 34.96 -42.87 -7.14
N ASP A 35 35.81 -43.92 -7.16
CA ASP A 35 36.97 -44.04 -8.08
C ASP A 35 36.55 -43.90 -9.57
N ALA A 36 35.32 -44.29 -9.90
CA ALA A 36 34.71 -44.10 -11.23
C ALA A 36 34.01 -42.73 -11.43
N GLY A 37 34.21 -41.75 -10.54
CA GLY A 37 33.71 -40.38 -10.64
C GLY A 37 32.25 -40.18 -10.23
N TYR A 38 31.51 -41.20 -9.80
CA TYR A 38 30.09 -41.07 -9.40
C TYR A 38 29.97 -40.33 -8.06
N ARG A 39 28.96 -39.43 -7.98
CA ARG A 39 28.62 -38.72 -6.74
C ARG A 39 28.11 -39.69 -5.68
N LEU A 40 28.66 -39.59 -4.48
CA LEU A 40 28.32 -40.41 -3.31
C LEU A 40 27.76 -39.50 -2.20
N TYR A 41 26.64 -39.91 -1.64
CA TYR A 41 25.92 -39.20 -0.59
C TYR A 41 25.97 -39.96 0.72
N SER A 42 26.39 -39.29 1.80
CA SER A 42 26.48 -39.82 3.15
C SER A 42 25.08 -39.85 3.82
N ARG A 43 25.06 -40.34 5.08
CA ARG A 43 23.84 -40.28 5.92
C ARG A 43 23.44 -38.84 6.20
N ASP A 44 24.38 -37.92 6.39
CA ASP A 44 24.13 -36.52 6.67
C ASP A 44 23.59 -35.79 5.44
N ASP A 45 24.06 -36.14 4.25
CA ASP A 45 23.50 -35.61 2.97
C ASP A 45 22.06 -36.08 2.80
N VAL A 46 21.73 -37.31 3.18
CA VAL A 46 20.33 -37.81 3.13
C VAL A 46 19.44 -37.06 4.13
N ALA A 47 19.93 -36.80 5.35
CA ALA A 47 19.20 -36.01 6.34
C ALA A 47 18.96 -34.58 5.84
N ARG A 48 19.99 -33.94 5.26
CA ARG A 48 19.82 -32.60 4.63
C ARG A 48 18.81 -32.64 3.48
N LEU A 49 18.83 -33.68 2.65
CA LEU A 49 17.84 -33.84 1.56
C LEU A 49 16.43 -33.98 2.11
N GLN A 50 16.20 -34.70 3.19
CA GLN A 50 14.90 -34.82 3.85
C GLN A 50 14.41 -33.46 4.39
N GLN A 51 15.31 -32.65 4.96
CA GLN A 51 14.98 -31.28 5.39
C GLN A 51 14.58 -30.39 4.19
N ILE A 52 15.33 -30.48 3.08
CA ILE A 52 15.01 -29.76 1.84
C ILE A 52 13.62 -30.17 1.34
N GLN A 53 13.32 -31.47 1.29
CA GLN A 53 11.99 -31.95 0.83
C GLN A 53 10.86 -31.50 1.76
N ALA A 54 11.06 -31.54 3.08
CA ALA A 54 10.06 -31.07 4.05
C ALA A 54 9.77 -29.58 3.89
N LEU A 55 10.79 -28.73 3.78
CA LEU A 55 10.61 -27.30 3.55
C LEU A 55 9.99 -27.01 2.16
N ARG A 56 10.39 -27.79 1.14
CA ARG A 56 9.82 -27.69 -0.21
C ARG A 56 8.33 -28.05 -0.26
N SER A 57 7.89 -29.05 0.51
CA SER A 57 6.47 -29.44 0.61
C SER A 57 5.60 -28.35 1.27
N LEU A 58 6.23 -27.45 2.04
CA LEU A 58 5.60 -26.26 2.62
C LEU A 58 5.60 -25.06 1.66
N GLY A 59 6.09 -25.23 0.42
CA GLY A 59 6.11 -24.16 -0.58
C GLY A 59 7.32 -23.22 -0.52
N VAL A 60 8.29 -23.49 0.37
CA VAL A 60 9.49 -22.66 0.53
C VAL A 60 10.37 -22.69 -0.73
N SER A 61 10.92 -21.53 -1.14
CA SER A 61 11.81 -21.45 -2.29
C SER A 61 13.16 -22.14 -2.03
N LEU A 62 13.82 -22.62 -3.08
CA LEU A 62 15.14 -23.28 -2.92
C LEU A 62 16.22 -22.34 -2.37
N ALA A 63 16.12 -21.05 -2.65
CA ALA A 63 17.03 -20.03 -2.13
C ALA A 63 16.86 -19.84 -0.61
N ASP A 64 15.60 -19.73 -0.15
CA ASP A 64 15.28 -19.59 1.29
C ASP A 64 15.64 -20.86 2.06
N ILE A 65 15.40 -22.05 1.48
CA ILE A 65 15.80 -23.33 2.06
C ILE A 65 17.33 -23.34 2.28
N GLY A 66 18.12 -22.88 1.31
CA GLY A 66 19.57 -22.76 1.45
C GLY A 66 19.93 -21.86 2.63
N ALA A 67 19.37 -20.68 2.70
CA ALA A 67 19.61 -19.72 3.78
C ALA A 67 19.23 -20.27 5.18
N ILE A 68 18.12 -21.01 5.28
CA ILE A 68 17.68 -21.66 6.53
C ILE A 68 18.66 -22.75 6.95
N LEU A 69 19.03 -23.66 6.04
CA LEU A 69 19.86 -24.82 6.36
C LEU A 69 21.33 -24.44 6.63
N ASP A 70 21.80 -23.34 6.03
CA ASP A 70 23.15 -22.82 6.25
C ASP A 70 23.23 -21.84 7.44
N ARG A 71 22.14 -21.72 8.22
CA ARG A 71 22.03 -20.84 9.41
C ARG A 71 22.32 -19.36 9.12
N GLN A 72 22.01 -18.91 7.91
CA GLN A 72 22.13 -17.50 7.54
C GLN A 72 20.82 -16.78 7.83
N ALA A 73 20.72 -16.10 8.97
CA ALA A 73 19.75 -15.04 9.33
C ALA A 73 18.24 -15.30 9.18
N LEU A 74 17.77 -16.33 8.48
CA LEU A 74 16.35 -16.67 8.33
C LEU A 74 15.96 -17.78 9.30
N SER A 75 14.97 -17.51 10.15
CA SER A 75 14.37 -18.56 10.99
C SER A 75 13.30 -19.33 10.21
N VAL A 76 13.15 -20.62 10.50
CA VAL A 76 12.07 -21.46 9.94
C VAL A 76 10.69 -20.83 10.24
N SER A 77 10.53 -20.24 11.44
CA SER A 77 9.30 -19.55 11.85
C SER A 77 8.96 -18.40 10.91
N THR A 78 9.92 -17.53 10.60
CA THR A 78 9.73 -16.39 9.71
C THR A 78 9.30 -16.83 8.30
N VAL A 79 9.90 -17.93 7.79
CA VAL A 79 9.54 -18.44 6.47
C VAL A 79 8.14 -19.07 6.46
N ILE A 80 7.77 -19.79 7.53
CA ILE A 80 6.41 -20.33 7.67
C ILE A 80 5.38 -19.20 7.77
N GLU A 81 5.66 -18.15 8.53
CA GLU A 81 4.79 -16.97 8.63
C GLU A 81 4.59 -16.28 7.27
N GLN A 82 5.66 -16.16 6.48
CA GLN A 82 5.56 -15.63 5.11
C GLN A 82 4.70 -16.52 4.21
N GLN A 83 4.86 -17.86 4.29
CA GLN A 83 4.06 -18.80 3.52
C GLN A 83 2.59 -18.79 3.93
N LEU A 84 2.29 -18.71 5.25
CA LEU A 84 0.93 -18.55 5.74
C LEU A 84 0.30 -17.26 5.21
N THR A 85 1.02 -16.15 5.26
CA THR A 85 0.57 -14.88 4.73
C THR A 85 0.24 -14.98 3.23
N GLN A 86 1.10 -15.60 2.43
CA GLN A 86 0.86 -15.80 0.99
C GLN A 86 -0.35 -16.71 0.72
N LEU A 87 -0.52 -17.76 1.52
CA LEU A 87 -1.65 -18.68 1.39
C LEU A 87 -2.97 -18.01 1.75
N ASP A 88 -3.00 -17.22 2.83
CA ASP A 88 -4.17 -16.44 3.24
C ASP A 88 -4.57 -15.43 2.16
N GLN A 89 -3.59 -14.81 1.51
CA GLN A 89 -3.80 -13.92 0.36
C GLN A 89 -4.45 -14.65 -0.82
N GLN A 90 -3.95 -15.85 -1.15
CA GLN A 90 -4.53 -16.67 -2.23
C GLN A 90 -5.97 -17.08 -1.90
N ILE A 91 -6.23 -17.51 -0.67
CA ILE A 91 -7.57 -17.86 -0.19
C ILE A 91 -8.51 -16.65 -0.32
N ALA A 92 -8.09 -15.48 0.15
CA ALA A 92 -8.89 -14.26 0.07
C ALA A 92 -9.24 -13.89 -1.39
N ARG A 93 -8.31 -14.06 -2.34
CA ARG A 93 -8.58 -13.86 -3.79
C ARG A 93 -9.62 -14.87 -4.31
N GLN A 94 -9.50 -16.14 -3.98
CA GLN A 94 -10.44 -17.16 -4.40
C GLN A 94 -11.84 -16.96 -3.83
N VAL A 95 -11.94 -16.50 -2.58
CA VAL A 95 -13.22 -16.15 -1.94
C VAL A 95 -13.90 -15.00 -2.69
N ARG A 96 -13.18 -13.92 -2.99
CA ARG A 96 -13.73 -12.78 -3.74
C ARG A 96 -14.20 -13.17 -5.15
N LEU A 97 -13.40 -13.93 -5.89
CA LEU A 97 -13.80 -14.44 -7.19
C LEU A 97 -15.09 -15.27 -7.09
N ARG A 98 -15.15 -16.16 -6.09
CA ARG A 98 -16.34 -16.98 -5.83
C ARG A 98 -17.58 -16.12 -5.54
N GLU A 99 -17.46 -15.07 -4.73
CA GLU A 99 -18.57 -14.18 -4.40
C GLU A 99 -19.10 -13.46 -5.65
N LYS A 100 -18.22 -12.95 -6.50
CA LYS A 100 -18.61 -12.35 -7.79
C LYS A 100 -19.29 -13.35 -8.70
N LEU A 101 -18.75 -14.57 -8.84
CA LEU A 101 -19.38 -15.64 -9.61
C LEU A 101 -20.75 -16.04 -9.05
N VAL A 102 -20.92 -16.06 -7.73
CA VAL A 102 -22.22 -16.33 -7.09
C VAL A 102 -23.23 -15.22 -7.40
N GLN A 103 -22.80 -13.96 -7.40
CA GLN A 103 -23.65 -12.83 -7.78
C GLN A 103 -24.12 -12.94 -9.23
N LEU A 104 -23.19 -13.19 -10.15
CA LEU A 104 -23.51 -13.39 -11.57
C LEU A 104 -24.43 -14.62 -11.79
N HIS A 105 -24.16 -15.73 -11.09
CA HIS A 105 -25.00 -16.91 -11.16
C HIS A 105 -26.44 -16.64 -10.68
N ARG A 106 -26.63 -15.87 -9.62
CA ARG A 106 -27.96 -15.45 -9.13
C ARG A 106 -28.71 -14.64 -10.20
N GLN A 107 -28.04 -13.70 -10.87
CA GLN A 107 -28.64 -12.93 -11.97
C GLN A 107 -29.10 -13.84 -13.10
N CYS A 108 -28.28 -14.80 -13.51
CA CYS A 108 -28.64 -15.78 -14.54
C CYS A 108 -29.86 -16.63 -14.14
N VAL A 109 -29.92 -17.09 -12.87
CA VAL A 109 -31.02 -17.93 -12.37
C VAL A 109 -32.35 -17.16 -12.26
N THR A 110 -32.28 -15.85 -12.00
CA THR A 110 -33.48 -14.98 -11.95
C THR A 110 -33.99 -14.57 -13.34
N GLY A 111 -33.38 -15.09 -14.42
CA GLY A 111 -33.78 -14.79 -15.79
C GLY A 111 -33.28 -13.42 -16.29
N GLN A 112 -32.44 -12.74 -15.53
CA GLN A 112 -31.67 -11.59 -15.95
C GLN A 112 -30.33 -12.11 -16.51
N GLU A 113 -30.22 -12.27 -17.83
CA GLU A 113 -28.90 -12.53 -18.42
C GLU A 113 -28.02 -11.28 -18.19
N PRO A 114 -26.92 -11.39 -17.45
CA PRO A 114 -25.98 -10.27 -17.31
C PRO A 114 -25.51 -9.89 -18.71
N ALA A 115 -25.51 -8.62 -19.05
CA ALA A 115 -24.98 -8.18 -20.31
C ALA A 115 -23.49 -8.59 -20.38
N LEU A 116 -23.00 -8.94 -21.58
CA LEU A 116 -21.56 -9.25 -21.78
C LEU A 116 -20.67 -8.12 -21.23
N ALA A 117 -21.18 -6.88 -21.24
CA ALA A 117 -20.53 -5.72 -20.65
C ALA A 117 -20.29 -5.89 -19.14
N ASP A 118 -21.27 -6.41 -18.37
CA ASP A 118 -21.15 -6.60 -16.91
C ASP A 118 -20.08 -7.65 -16.56
N TRP A 119 -19.95 -8.67 -17.42
CA TRP A 119 -18.88 -9.67 -17.31
C TRP A 119 -17.50 -9.08 -17.54
N LEU A 120 -17.35 -8.33 -18.64
CA LEU A 120 -16.09 -7.69 -19.00
C LEU A 120 -15.70 -6.66 -17.94
N GLU A 121 -16.64 -5.86 -17.46
CA GLU A 121 -16.41 -4.87 -16.41
C GLU A 121 -15.97 -5.51 -15.08
N THR A 122 -16.55 -6.65 -14.70
CA THR A 122 -16.12 -7.40 -13.51
C THR A 122 -14.70 -7.92 -13.64
N LEU A 123 -14.31 -8.43 -14.82
CA LEU A 123 -12.96 -8.92 -15.08
C LEU A 123 -11.94 -7.77 -15.17
N GLU A 124 -12.32 -6.65 -15.77
CA GLU A 124 -11.48 -5.45 -15.82
C GLU A 124 -11.16 -4.91 -14.42
N LEU A 125 -12.16 -4.83 -13.55
CA LEU A 125 -11.94 -4.38 -12.16
C LEU A 125 -10.98 -5.25 -11.36
N MET A 126 -11.07 -6.57 -11.54
CA MET A 126 -10.13 -7.47 -10.87
C MET A 126 -8.68 -7.20 -11.32
N SER A 127 -8.49 -6.86 -12.60
CA SER A 127 -7.15 -6.55 -13.14
C SER A 127 -6.66 -5.15 -12.77
N VAL A 128 -7.56 -4.18 -12.57
CA VAL A 128 -7.21 -2.80 -12.25
C VAL A 128 -6.48 -2.71 -10.91
N TYR A 129 -6.98 -3.35 -9.86
CA TYR A 129 -6.30 -3.32 -8.56
C TYR A 129 -4.91 -3.95 -8.62
N GLU A 130 -4.74 -5.07 -9.33
CA GLU A 130 -3.45 -5.75 -9.50
C GLU A 130 -2.44 -4.91 -10.30
N LYS A 131 -2.91 -4.00 -11.16
CA LYS A 131 -2.06 -3.08 -11.93
C LYS A 131 -1.40 -2.02 -11.04
N TYR A 132 -2.09 -1.54 -10.00
CA TYR A 132 -1.62 -0.43 -9.15
C TYR A 132 -1.02 -0.87 -7.83
N PHE A 133 -1.44 -2.00 -7.30
CA PHE A 133 -1.05 -2.48 -5.99
C PHE A 133 -0.38 -3.85 -6.07
N SER A 134 0.66 -4.04 -5.27
CA SER A 134 1.19 -5.37 -5.01
C SER A 134 0.22 -6.18 -4.14
N GLU A 135 0.40 -7.50 -4.10
CA GLU A 135 -0.41 -8.39 -3.25
C GLU A 135 -0.33 -7.99 -1.77
N ASP A 136 0.85 -7.65 -1.28
CA ASP A 136 1.06 -7.20 0.10
C ASP A 136 0.33 -5.89 0.41
N GLU A 137 0.29 -4.97 -0.55
CA GLU A 137 -0.44 -3.71 -0.41
C GLU A 137 -1.96 -3.91 -0.45
N LEU A 138 -2.46 -4.81 -1.31
CA LEU A 138 -3.89 -5.15 -1.35
C LEU A 138 -4.37 -5.74 -0.02
N CYS A 139 -3.54 -6.54 0.65
CA CYS A 139 -3.86 -7.07 1.96
C CYS A 139 -3.89 -6.00 3.07
N GLN A 140 -3.15 -4.91 2.89
CA GLN A 140 -3.15 -3.77 3.83
C GLN A 140 -4.34 -2.82 3.62
N LEU A 141 -5.06 -2.93 2.50
CA LEU A 141 -6.23 -2.10 2.22
C LEU A 141 -7.47 -2.68 2.94
N PRO A 142 -7.97 -2.04 4.03
CA PRO A 142 -9.08 -2.59 4.79
C PRO A 142 -10.35 -2.80 3.96
N PHE A 143 -10.63 -1.90 3.00
CA PHE A 143 -11.81 -2.02 2.13
C PHE A 143 -11.68 -3.17 1.13
N TYR A 144 -10.47 -3.52 0.70
CA TYR A 144 -10.24 -4.65 -0.20
C TYR A 144 -10.53 -6.01 0.47
N ASN A 145 -10.38 -6.06 1.80
CA ASN A 145 -10.59 -7.25 2.63
C ASN A 145 -11.95 -7.27 3.34
N ARG A 146 -12.77 -6.19 3.24
CA ARG A 146 -14.07 -6.08 3.89
C ARG A 146 -15.22 -6.44 2.93
N ASN A 147 -16.29 -6.99 3.52
CA ASN A 147 -17.57 -7.25 2.86
C ASN A 147 -18.34 -5.95 2.59
N ALA A 148 -19.38 -6.04 1.77
CA ALA A 148 -20.31 -5.03 1.24
C ALA A 148 -20.62 -3.77 2.09
N ALA A 149 -20.42 -3.78 3.41
CA ALA A 149 -20.71 -2.62 4.26
C ALA A 149 -19.73 -1.44 4.08
N SER A 150 -18.52 -1.68 3.56
CA SER A 150 -17.57 -0.61 3.23
C SER A 150 -17.97 0.09 1.93
N ASP A 151 -18.52 -0.68 0.97
CA ASP A 151 -18.96 -0.16 -0.31
C ASP A 151 -20.12 0.82 -0.13
N THR A 152 -21.04 0.56 0.82
CA THR A 152 -22.21 1.41 1.08
C THR A 152 -21.81 2.84 1.49
N ARG A 153 -20.81 2.99 2.36
CA ARG A 153 -20.34 4.33 2.81
C ARG A 153 -19.72 5.14 1.68
N TRP A 154 -18.96 4.47 0.80
CA TRP A 154 -18.39 5.16 -0.36
C TRP A 154 -19.45 5.57 -1.38
N ILE A 155 -20.46 4.73 -1.58
CA ILE A 155 -21.61 5.08 -2.43
C ILE A 155 -22.33 6.31 -1.86
N GLU A 156 -22.65 6.32 -0.57
CA GLU A 156 -23.30 7.46 0.09
C GLU A 156 -22.48 8.75 -0.02
N LEU A 157 -21.15 8.68 0.22
CA LEU A 157 -20.26 9.85 0.11
C LEU A 157 -20.15 10.34 -1.34
N ALA A 158 -20.05 9.43 -2.30
CA ALA A 158 -19.95 9.77 -3.71
C ALA A 158 -21.25 10.40 -4.24
N GLU A 159 -22.42 9.84 -3.88
CA GLU A 159 -23.73 10.38 -4.24
C GLU A 159 -23.96 11.77 -3.62
N GLU A 160 -23.58 11.95 -2.35
CA GLU A 160 -23.68 13.25 -1.69
C GLU A 160 -22.77 14.28 -2.36
N ALA A 161 -21.53 13.91 -2.68
CA ALA A 161 -20.59 14.79 -3.37
C ALA A 161 -21.08 15.18 -4.77
N ALA A 162 -21.58 14.20 -5.53
CA ALA A 162 -22.15 14.44 -6.87
C ALA A 162 -23.37 15.36 -6.81
N ARG A 163 -24.24 15.19 -5.81
CA ARG A 163 -25.40 16.04 -5.60
C ARG A 163 -24.99 17.48 -5.26
N LEU A 164 -24.07 17.68 -4.29
CA LEU A 164 -23.62 19.02 -3.92
C LEU A 164 -22.93 19.73 -5.10
N LEU A 165 -22.18 18.98 -5.90
CA LEU A 165 -21.55 19.49 -7.13
C LEU A 165 -22.60 19.87 -8.18
N HIS A 166 -23.64 19.03 -8.39
CA HIS A 166 -24.73 19.29 -9.33
C HIS A 166 -25.55 20.51 -8.92
N ASP A 167 -25.81 20.69 -7.63
CA ASP A 167 -26.53 21.79 -7.04
C ASP A 167 -25.68 23.07 -6.93
N GLU A 168 -24.48 23.07 -7.50
CA GLU A 168 -23.50 24.17 -7.51
C GLU A 168 -23.21 24.74 -6.11
N VAL A 169 -23.25 23.87 -5.07
CA VAL A 169 -22.92 24.26 -3.70
C VAL A 169 -21.45 24.62 -3.62
N SER A 170 -21.14 25.82 -3.12
CA SER A 170 -19.76 26.29 -3.01
C SER A 170 -18.90 25.38 -2.13
N PRO A 171 -17.65 25.07 -2.49
CA PRO A 171 -16.69 24.41 -1.61
C PRO A 171 -16.46 25.11 -0.27
N GLN A 172 -16.82 26.40 -0.16
CA GLN A 172 -16.76 27.19 1.07
C GLN A 172 -17.97 26.96 1.99
N ASP A 173 -19.01 26.31 1.49
CA ASP A 173 -20.20 26.01 2.29
C ASP A 173 -19.89 24.95 3.35
N GLY A 174 -20.55 25.10 4.52
CA GLY A 174 -20.36 24.18 5.64
C GLY A 174 -20.70 22.72 5.33
N GLN A 175 -21.72 22.49 4.45
CA GLN A 175 -22.10 21.13 4.04
C GLN A 175 -21.02 20.48 3.19
N ALA A 176 -20.43 21.22 2.23
CA ALA A 176 -19.34 20.74 1.40
C ALA A 176 -18.08 20.43 2.24
N GLN A 177 -17.76 21.30 3.20
CA GLN A 177 -16.64 21.11 4.11
C GLN A 177 -16.84 19.90 5.03
N ASP A 178 -18.06 19.67 5.52
CA ASP A 178 -18.38 18.52 6.36
C ASP A 178 -18.26 17.20 5.59
N LEU A 179 -18.83 17.15 4.39
CA LEU A 179 -18.65 16.03 3.47
C LEU A 179 -17.17 15.74 3.24
N ALA A 180 -16.38 16.76 2.93
CA ALA A 180 -14.96 16.60 2.64
C ALA A 180 -14.16 16.07 3.85
N ARG A 181 -14.48 16.48 5.08
CA ARG A 181 -13.89 15.91 6.31
C ARG A 181 -14.25 14.43 6.49
N ARG A 182 -15.53 14.04 6.27
CA ARG A 182 -15.97 12.65 6.33
C ARG A 182 -15.27 11.78 5.28
N TRP A 183 -15.14 12.30 4.06
CA TRP A 183 -14.42 11.67 2.97
C TRP A 183 -12.96 11.39 3.32
N MET A 184 -12.23 12.41 3.78
CA MET A 184 -10.81 12.25 4.15
C MET A 184 -10.61 11.31 5.32
N ARG A 185 -11.50 11.33 6.32
CA ARG A 185 -11.47 10.39 7.43
C ARG A 185 -11.69 8.94 6.95
N GLN A 186 -12.61 8.73 6.00
CA GLN A 186 -12.81 7.41 5.39
C GLN A 186 -11.58 6.96 4.61
N LEU A 187 -10.93 7.85 3.85
CA LEU A 187 -9.68 7.56 3.15
C LEU A 187 -8.55 7.17 4.13
N GLU A 188 -8.38 7.88 5.24
CA GLU A 188 -7.40 7.52 6.26
C GLU A 188 -7.66 6.12 6.82
N GLN A 189 -8.91 5.79 7.11
CA GLN A 189 -9.30 4.45 7.59
C GLN A 189 -9.01 3.37 6.56
N ASP A 190 -9.36 3.61 5.30
CA ASP A 190 -9.29 2.62 4.24
C ASP A 190 -7.88 2.45 3.65
N THR A 191 -7.00 3.41 3.89
CA THR A 191 -5.57 3.30 3.53
C THR A 191 -4.70 2.85 4.72
N ALA A 192 -5.32 2.40 5.83
CA ALA A 192 -4.60 2.09 7.07
C ALA A 192 -3.65 3.23 7.50
N ALA A 193 -4.05 4.47 7.25
CA ALA A 193 -3.25 5.67 7.42
C ALA A 193 -1.88 5.63 6.70
N ASP A 194 -1.74 4.89 5.59
CA ASP A 194 -0.52 4.90 4.76
C ASP A 194 -0.70 5.81 3.53
N PRO A 195 0.00 6.96 3.47
CA PRO A 195 -0.11 7.91 2.38
C PRO A 195 0.43 7.37 1.04
N ALA A 196 1.23 6.30 1.05
CA ALA A 196 1.67 5.64 -0.17
C ALA A 196 0.52 4.89 -0.86
N LEU A 197 -0.35 4.24 -0.05
CA LEU A 197 -1.56 3.59 -0.55
C LEU A 197 -2.57 4.61 -1.07
N LEU A 198 -2.71 5.76 -0.38
CA LEU A 198 -3.55 6.86 -0.87
C LEU A 198 -3.11 7.36 -2.25
N ALA A 199 -1.82 7.62 -2.44
CA ALA A 199 -1.30 8.12 -3.71
C ALA A 199 -1.55 7.13 -4.87
N LYS A 200 -1.55 5.83 -4.59
CA LYS A 200 -1.87 4.78 -5.56
C LYS A 200 -3.37 4.70 -5.84
N LEU A 201 -4.22 4.83 -4.82
CA LEU A 201 -5.67 4.90 -4.99
C LEU A 201 -6.09 6.09 -5.86
N ASP A 202 -5.53 7.25 -5.59
CA ASP A 202 -5.77 8.47 -6.37
C ASP A 202 -5.35 8.27 -7.83
N ALA A 203 -4.14 7.74 -8.06
CA ALA A 203 -3.65 7.44 -9.40
C ALA A 203 -4.53 6.41 -10.14
N MET A 204 -5.03 5.40 -9.44
CA MET A 204 -5.93 4.39 -9.97
C MET A 204 -7.28 5.01 -10.38
N HIS A 205 -7.92 5.78 -9.50
CA HIS A 205 -9.19 6.44 -9.82
C HIS A 205 -9.08 7.42 -10.99
N LEU A 206 -7.98 8.19 -11.04
CA LEU A 206 -7.74 9.13 -12.14
C LEU A 206 -7.44 8.43 -13.47
N GLY A 207 -6.78 7.26 -13.42
CA GLY A 207 -6.32 6.51 -14.59
C GLY A 207 -7.35 5.54 -15.18
N GLU A 208 -8.39 5.15 -14.42
CA GLU A 208 -9.29 4.06 -14.78
C GLU A 208 -10.76 4.53 -14.88
N PRO A 209 -11.24 4.87 -16.10
CA PRO A 209 -12.62 5.35 -16.29
C PRO A 209 -13.71 4.34 -15.85
N VAL A 210 -13.38 3.05 -15.84
CA VAL A 210 -14.29 1.98 -15.36
C VAL A 210 -14.60 2.18 -13.89
N LEU A 211 -13.58 2.44 -13.07
CA LEU A 211 -13.76 2.72 -11.64
C LEU A 211 -14.60 3.97 -11.41
N GLN A 212 -14.34 5.04 -12.16
CA GLN A 212 -15.11 6.30 -12.04
C GLN A 212 -16.60 6.08 -12.32
N ARG A 213 -16.93 5.28 -13.33
CA ARG A 213 -18.35 4.94 -13.63
C ARG A 213 -19.01 4.12 -12.54
N GLN A 214 -18.28 3.14 -11.97
CA GLN A 214 -18.85 2.26 -10.94
C GLN A 214 -18.99 2.92 -9.58
N THR A 215 -18.01 3.72 -9.20
CA THR A 215 -17.99 4.35 -7.87
C THR A 215 -18.72 5.68 -7.85
N GLY A 216 -19.01 6.28 -9.00
CA GLY A 216 -19.49 7.67 -9.09
C GLY A 216 -18.42 8.72 -8.73
N ILE A 217 -17.19 8.28 -8.39
CA ILE A 217 -16.08 9.16 -8.01
C ILE A 217 -15.38 9.61 -9.28
N THR A 218 -15.97 10.58 -9.96
CA THR A 218 -15.38 11.18 -11.15
C THR A 218 -14.24 12.13 -10.78
N ARG A 219 -13.51 12.60 -11.78
CA ARG A 219 -12.46 13.60 -11.57
C ARG A 219 -13.05 14.89 -10.97
N GLU A 220 -14.21 15.33 -11.47
CA GLU A 220 -14.89 16.55 -11.02
C GLU A 220 -15.31 16.42 -9.57
N VAL A 221 -15.89 15.27 -9.18
CA VAL A 221 -16.25 14.97 -7.78
C VAL A 221 -15.02 14.99 -6.89
N SER A 222 -13.93 14.35 -7.31
CA SER A 222 -12.67 14.32 -6.53
C SER A 222 -12.07 15.72 -6.36
N GLU A 223 -12.10 16.54 -7.40
CA GLU A 223 -11.61 17.92 -7.36
C GLU A 223 -12.46 18.81 -6.48
N TYR A 224 -13.79 18.65 -6.53
CA TYR A 224 -14.73 19.35 -5.67
C TYR A 224 -14.49 19.04 -4.19
N VAL A 225 -14.38 17.75 -3.84
CA VAL A 225 -14.12 17.30 -2.46
C VAL A 225 -12.77 17.81 -1.96
N LEU A 226 -11.73 17.75 -2.80
CA LEU A 226 -10.41 18.25 -2.43
C LEU A 226 -10.43 19.76 -2.18
N HIS A 227 -11.17 20.51 -3.00
CA HIS A 227 -11.35 21.96 -2.82
C HIS A 227 -12.11 22.27 -1.52
N ALA A 228 -13.20 21.56 -1.25
CA ALA A 228 -13.97 21.72 -0.02
C ALA A 228 -13.13 21.35 1.22
N PHE A 229 -12.27 20.35 1.11
CA PHE A 229 -11.33 20.01 2.18
C PHE A 229 -10.30 21.12 2.41
N ALA A 230 -9.73 21.70 1.36
CA ALA A 230 -8.85 22.86 1.46
C ALA A 230 -9.54 24.03 2.17
N GLU A 231 -10.77 24.38 1.75
CA GLU A 231 -11.54 25.46 2.39
C GLU A 231 -11.86 25.17 3.86
N SER A 232 -12.06 23.90 4.24
CA SER A 232 -12.24 23.53 5.65
C SER A 232 -11.01 23.84 6.50
N LYS A 233 -9.79 23.69 5.96
CA LYS A 233 -8.55 24.07 6.64
C LYS A 233 -8.36 25.59 6.66
N LEU A 234 -8.64 26.26 5.55
CA LEU A 234 -8.54 27.72 5.44
C LEU A 234 -9.49 28.43 6.41
N ALA A 235 -10.68 27.87 6.65
CA ALA A 235 -11.61 28.38 7.66
C ALA A 235 -11.02 28.36 9.08
N VAL A 236 -10.18 27.37 9.38
CA VAL A 236 -9.45 27.32 10.67
C VAL A 236 -8.32 28.34 10.69
N TYR A 237 -7.52 28.42 9.62
CA TYR A 237 -6.41 29.41 9.53
C TYR A 237 -6.90 30.85 9.57
N ALA A 238 -8.12 31.14 9.12
CA ALA A 238 -8.74 32.48 9.17
C ALA A 238 -8.84 33.05 10.60
N ARG A 239 -8.74 32.21 11.64
CA ARG A 239 -8.70 32.65 13.05
C ARG A 239 -7.35 33.18 13.48
N TYR A 240 -6.30 32.93 12.72
CA TYR A 240 -4.89 33.22 13.04
C TYR A 240 -4.27 34.22 12.07
N LEU A 241 -4.72 34.23 10.82
CA LEU A 241 -4.18 35.03 9.72
C LEU A 241 -5.03 36.25 9.43
N ASP A 242 -4.40 37.33 9.00
CA ASP A 242 -5.13 38.48 8.48
C ASP A 242 -5.67 38.22 7.05
N ALA A 243 -6.44 39.16 6.51
CA ALA A 243 -7.09 39.03 5.23
C ALA A 243 -6.12 38.83 4.06
N ASN A 244 -4.96 39.50 4.08
CA ASN A 244 -3.96 39.40 3.01
C ASN A 244 -3.19 38.08 3.07
N GLU A 245 -2.78 37.68 4.28
CA GLU A 245 -2.13 36.40 4.57
C GLU A 245 -3.02 35.21 4.15
N LEU A 246 -4.32 35.27 4.50
CA LEU A 246 -5.29 34.26 4.17
C LEU A 246 -5.58 34.21 2.66
N ALA A 247 -5.65 35.37 1.98
CA ALA A 247 -5.85 35.44 0.55
C ALA A 247 -4.67 34.79 -0.20
N PHE A 248 -3.43 35.11 0.21
CA PHE A 248 -2.24 34.48 -0.34
C PHE A 248 -2.27 32.95 -0.11
N MET A 249 -2.57 32.51 1.11
CA MET A 249 -2.67 31.10 1.42
C MET A 249 -3.73 30.41 0.55
N ARG A 250 -4.91 30.96 0.40
CA ARG A 250 -6.00 30.39 -0.41
C ARG A 250 -5.59 30.17 -1.86
N GLU A 251 -4.85 31.10 -2.46
CA GLU A 251 -4.38 30.98 -3.84
C GLU A 251 -3.43 29.79 -4.03
N HIS A 252 -2.59 29.48 -3.03
CA HIS A 252 -1.50 28.52 -3.15
C HIS A 252 -1.74 27.19 -2.44
N TYR A 253 -2.70 27.11 -1.52
CA TYR A 253 -2.87 25.96 -0.62
C TYR A 253 -3.28 24.68 -1.36
N LEU A 254 -4.25 24.78 -2.26
CA LEU A 254 -4.78 23.64 -3.01
C LEU A 254 -3.72 22.96 -3.89
N ALA A 255 -2.88 23.77 -4.55
CA ALA A 255 -1.79 23.24 -5.38
C ALA A 255 -0.77 22.47 -4.54
N SER A 256 -0.44 22.99 -3.37
CA SER A 256 0.50 22.34 -2.43
C SER A 256 -0.07 21.06 -1.85
N MET A 257 -1.38 20.97 -1.57
CA MET A 257 -2.02 19.80 -0.97
C MET A 257 -1.78 18.51 -1.75
N ARG A 258 -1.74 18.56 -3.06
CA ARG A 258 -1.56 17.36 -3.90
C ARG A 258 -0.18 16.71 -3.79
N GLU A 259 0.83 17.46 -3.34
CA GLU A 259 2.19 16.97 -3.22
C GLU A 259 2.48 16.35 -1.84
N TRP A 260 1.75 16.76 -0.79
CA TRP A 260 1.97 16.32 0.57
C TRP A 260 1.92 14.80 0.76
N PRO A 261 0.94 14.04 0.23
CA PRO A 261 0.86 12.61 0.47
C PRO A 261 2.12 11.86 0.01
N ARG A 262 2.69 12.23 -1.15
CA ARG A 262 3.91 11.62 -1.67
C ARG A 262 5.13 11.92 -0.81
N LEU A 263 5.24 13.16 -0.33
CA LEU A 263 6.35 13.58 0.54
C LEU A 263 6.26 12.90 1.90
N VAL A 264 5.07 12.86 2.51
CA VAL A 264 4.82 12.17 3.79
C VAL A 264 5.12 10.68 3.67
N ALA A 265 4.72 10.03 2.56
CA ALA A 265 5.05 8.64 2.29
C ALA A 265 6.57 8.41 2.23
N ALA A 266 7.31 9.28 1.55
CA ALA A 266 8.77 9.19 1.43
C ALA A 266 9.46 9.36 2.80
N LEU A 267 9.03 10.32 3.61
CA LEU A 267 9.55 10.55 4.97
C LEU A 267 9.25 9.36 5.90
N ARG A 268 8.03 8.83 5.88
CA ARG A 268 7.66 7.63 6.66
C ARG A 268 8.50 6.43 6.24
N LYS A 269 8.73 6.25 4.94
CA LYS A 269 9.59 5.17 4.42
C LYS A 269 11.03 5.32 4.88
N ALA A 270 11.58 6.52 4.89
CA ALA A 270 12.92 6.81 5.38
C ALA A 270 13.04 6.47 6.89
N ARG A 271 12.08 6.92 7.72
CA ARG A 271 12.00 6.62 9.15
C ARG A 271 11.88 5.12 9.43
N ARG A 272 11.00 4.40 8.71
CA ARG A 272 10.85 2.93 8.84
C ARG A 272 12.12 2.14 8.49
N LYS A 273 12.92 2.68 7.55
CA LYS A 273 14.22 2.10 7.20
C LYS A 273 15.34 2.45 8.20
N GLY A 274 15.05 3.21 9.24
CA GLY A 274 16.01 3.63 10.25
C GLY A 274 17.06 4.62 9.73
N LEU A 275 16.78 5.35 8.63
CA LEU A 275 17.70 6.39 8.15
C LEU A 275 17.81 7.49 9.20
N PRO A 276 19.03 7.93 9.57
CA PRO A 276 19.17 9.00 10.53
C PRO A 276 18.72 10.35 9.93
N PRO A 277 18.28 11.32 10.77
CA PRO A 277 17.78 12.61 10.29
C PRO A 277 18.76 13.43 9.44
N ASP A 278 20.06 13.21 9.63
CA ASP A 278 21.16 13.86 8.90
C ASP A 278 21.60 13.12 7.62
N ASP A 279 20.94 12.01 7.27
CA ASP A 279 21.16 11.33 5.98
C ASP A 279 20.81 12.26 4.82
N GLU A 280 21.64 12.29 3.78
CA GLU A 280 21.46 13.19 2.62
C GLU A 280 20.10 13.01 1.92
N LYS A 281 19.54 11.78 1.89
CA LYS A 281 18.21 11.53 1.34
C LYS A 281 17.11 12.14 2.20
N VAL A 282 17.29 12.13 3.52
CA VAL A 282 16.35 12.73 4.47
C VAL A 282 16.42 14.26 4.40
N LYS A 283 17.62 14.83 4.27
CA LYS A 283 17.80 16.28 4.05
C LYS A 283 17.10 16.78 2.80
N VAL A 284 17.20 16.03 1.69
CA VAL A 284 16.47 16.36 0.44
C VAL A 284 14.94 16.41 0.70
N LEU A 285 14.40 15.45 1.47
CA LEU A 285 12.98 15.46 1.83
C LEU A 285 12.62 16.62 2.76
N ALA A 286 13.50 16.96 3.70
CA ALA A 286 13.32 18.12 4.60
C ALA A 286 13.35 19.44 3.83
N HIS A 287 14.25 19.60 2.86
CA HIS A 287 14.23 20.75 1.96
C HIS A 287 12.92 20.85 1.16
N ARG A 288 12.43 19.72 0.64
CA ARG A 288 11.14 19.69 -0.08
C ARG A 288 9.98 20.06 0.82
N TRP A 289 9.97 19.59 2.07
CA TRP A 289 8.98 19.95 3.08
C TRP A 289 8.95 21.47 3.31
N LEU A 290 10.11 22.07 3.54
CA LEU A 290 10.22 23.51 3.73
C LEU A 290 9.78 24.31 2.49
N ALA A 291 10.09 23.82 1.30
CA ALA A 291 9.66 24.44 0.05
C ALA A 291 8.14 24.41 -0.10
N LEU A 292 7.49 23.26 0.16
CA LEU A 292 6.03 23.15 0.12
C LEU A 292 5.35 24.00 1.21
N PHE A 293 5.93 24.05 2.41
CA PHE A 293 5.42 24.92 3.46
C PHE A 293 5.46 26.39 3.04
N ARG A 294 6.60 26.85 2.51
CA ARG A 294 6.76 28.23 2.03
C ARG A 294 5.87 28.57 0.85
N ALA A 295 5.54 27.59 0.01
CA ALA A 295 4.69 27.80 -1.15
C ALA A 295 3.31 28.37 -0.77
N TYR A 296 2.71 27.90 0.35
CA TYR A 296 1.41 28.41 0.81
C TYR A 296 1.51 29.38 2.00
N ALA A 297 2.57 29.33 2.77
CA ALA A 297 2.77 30.20 3.93
C ALA A 297 3.43 31.54 3.59
N GLY A 298 4.03 31.63 2.40
CA GLY A 298 4.86 32.77 2.02
C GLY A 298 6.23 32.78 2.73
N ASN A 299 6.95 33.88 2.56
CA ASN A 299 8.30 34.05 3.09
C ASN A 299 8.35 34.90 4.37
N ASP A 300 7.21 35.47 4.79
CA ASP A 300 7.18 36.28 6.01
C ASP A 300 7.28 35.39 7.28
N PRO A 301 8.29 35.63 8.15
CA PRO A 301 8.48 34.83 9.35
C PRO A 301 7.32 34.93 10.35
N GLN A 302 6.62 36.05 10.41
CA GLN A 302 5.49 36.22 11.34
C GLN A 302 4.28 35.39 10.89
N THR A 303 3.94 35.43 9.60
CA THR A 303 2.91 34.60 9.00
C THR A 303 3.22 33.10 9.19
N GLN A 304 4.46 32.69 8.95
CA GLN A 304 4.89 31.29 9.18
C GLN A 304 4.75 30.88 10.66
N GLN A 305 5.03 31.79 11.59
CA GLN A 305 4.87 31.54 13.02
C GLN A 305 3.39 31.36 13.39
N LYS A 306 2.50 32.22 12.89
CA LYS A 306 1.03 32.11 13.07
C LYS A 306 0.50 30.75 12.58
N ILE A 307 0.96 30.31 11.40
CA ILE A 307 0.58 29.00 10.81
C ILE A 307 1.07 27.85 11.68
N ARG A 308 2.33 27.88 12.17
CA ARG A 308 2.84 26.84 13.09
C ARG A 308 2.04 26.81 14.39
N GLN A 309 1.70 27.97 14.93
CA GLN A 309 0.86 28.07 16.12
C GLN A 309 -0.53 27.47 15.88
N ALA A 310 -1.17 27.79 14.75
CA ALA A 310 -2.45 27.19 14.37
C ALA A 310 -2.36 25.66 14.30
N ASN A 311 -1.32 25.11 13.65
CA ASN A 311 -1.11 23.65 13.56
C ASN A 311 -0.90 22.98 14.93
N GLN A 312 -0.32 23.68 15.90
CA GLN A 312 -0.13 23.17 17.27
C GLN A 312 -1.41 23.23 18.11
N GLN A 313 -2.25 24.24 17.89
CA GLN A 313 -3.45 24.48 18.72
C GLN A 313 -4.72 23.84 18.16
N GLU A 314 -4.74 23.49 16.87
CA GLU A 314 -5.91 23.01 16.17
C GLU A 314 -5.70 21.59 15.64
N PRO A 315 -6.08 20.55 16.40
CA PRO A 315 -5.92 19.15 15.95
C PRO A 315 -6.61 18.87 14.62
N SER A 316 -7.70 19.58 14.31
CA SER A 316 -8.43 19.46 13.03
C SER A 316 -7.58 19.79 11.81
N LEU A 317 -6.52 20.58 11.95
CA LEU A 317 -5.57 20.85 10.87
C LEU A 317 -4.71 19.64 10.53
N MET A 318 -4.52 18.71 11.44
CA MET A 318 -3.74 17.49 11.22
C MET A 318 -4.57 16.34 10.64
N GLU A 319 -5.92 16.38 10.76
CA GLU A 319 -6.80 15.38 10.16
C GLU A 319 -6.62 15.31 8.64
N GLY A 320 -6.51 14.12 8.08
CA GLY A 320 -6.34 13.91 6.63
C GLY A 320 -4.97 14.32 6.09
N THR A 321 -3.95 14.50 6.96
CA THR A 321 -2.57 14.82 6.55
C THR A 321 -1.64 13.62 6.57
N TRP A 322 -2.02 12.53 7.24
CA TRP A 322 -1.16 11.36 7.50
C TRP A 322 0.15 11.68 8.24
N VAL A 323 0.20 12.80 8.93
CA VAL A 323 1.36 13.25 9.72
C VAL A 323 1.11 12.96 11.19
N ASP A 324 1.99 12.16 11.81
CA ASP A 324 1.99 11.87 13.24
C ASP A 324 3.08 12.64 13.99
N GLU A 325 2.97 12.71 15.31
CA GLU A 325 3.96 13.42 16.17
C GLU A 325 5.38 12.87 15.98
N GLY A 326 5.52 11.54 15.83
CA GLY A 326 6.83 10.91 15.64
C GLY A 326 7.46 11.31 14.29
N LEU A 327 6.66 11.54 13.25
CA LEU A 327 7.14 12.04 11.96
C LEU A 327 7.54 13.52 12.06
N LEU A 328 6.76 14.33 12.77
CA LEU A 328 7.12 15.74 13.03
C LEU A 328 8.41 15.87 13.81
N HIS A 329 8.60 15.03 14.83
CA HIS A 329 9.85 15.00 15.60
C HIS A 329 11.06 14.63 14.72
N TYR A 330 10.93 13.56 13.93
CA TYR A 330 11.97 13.11 12.99
C TYR A 330 12.30 14.20 11.96
N LEU A 331 11.28 14.84 11.40
CA LEU A 331 11.45 15.94 10.45
C LEU A 331 12.11 17.17 11.12
N GLY A 332 11.71 17.51 12.35
CA GLY A 332 12.32 18.61 13.10
C GLY A 332 13.82 18.41 13.29
N GLN A 333 14.25 17.18 13.61
CA GLN A 333 15.67 16.84 13.69
C GLN A 333 16.37 16.98 12.33
N ALA A 334 15.71 16.53 11.23
CA ALA A 334 16.26 16.66 9.89
C ALA A 334 16.40 18.13 9.43
N VAL A 335 15.43 18.97 9.74
CA VAL A 335 15.47 20.41 9.44
C VAL A 335 16.59 21.10 10.23
N ASN A 336 16.83 20.71 11.49
CA ASN A 336 17.92 21.26 12.30
C ASN A 336 19.32 20.80 11.81
N ALA A 337 19.40 19.75 11.00
CA ALA A 337 20.64 19.24 10.42
C ALA A 337 20.95 19.83 9.02
N LEU A 338 20.07 20.71 8.48
CA LEU A 338 20.28 21.42 7.22
C LEU A 338 21.27 22.58 7.40
#